data_93d1a8ae938e2fdf453edb5ac06b0285
#
_entry.id   93d1a8ae938e2fdf453edb5ac06b0285
#
_cell.length_a   1.000
_cell.length_b   1.000
_cell.length_c   1.000
_cell.angle_alpha   90.00
_cell.angle_beta   90.00
_cell.angle_gamma   90.00
#
_symmetry.space_group_name_H-M   'P 1'
#
loop_
_entity.id
_entity.type
_entity.pdbx_description
1 polymer ?
#
loop_
_entity_poly.entity_id
_entity_poly.type
_entity_poly.pdbx_seq_one_letter_code
_entity_poly.pdbx_strand_id
1 'polypeptide(L)'
;HNEITKDTGIIRLVFVGSDGEPVELHRRKINKGDPWLIASNSNEEVEKWAHSFFQRAIREERDAYLGLKDTVIPGYDGVMRETVENIYQSHYKAEFEKVGLKYHYELIDAQAARIVANPPQRALWGVPENTTGRKLYKLVRALKEFGIPDRRHSVSISRMSAGGGDQYGSFNMPVEEDGIIKVLLDGKEKHARDVKKGDPIIFMANQREAIKDWVSQVFRDAAKNDKEIYFGLKREYMEYDDVFSTGINEVRQILVDDNFQPPSFMIMRPSSQLKKMITDPPRSGIYPSLNLDGDI
;
A
#
# COMPACT_ATOMS: atom_id res chain seq x y z
N HIS A 1 -12.72 2.35 4.28
CA HIS A 1 -13.72 1.27 4.28
C HIS A 1 -13.31 0.17 3.32
N ASN A 2 -13.55 -1.08 3.68
CA ASN A 2 -13.33 -2.24 2.83
C ASN A 2 -14.39 -3.31 3.12
N GLU A 3 -14.75 -4.10 2.10
CA GLU A 3 -15.79 -5.12 2.18
C GLU A 3 -15.55 -6.23 1.15
N ILE A 4 -16.03 -7.43 1.45
CA ILE A 4 -16.19 -8.54 0.50
C ILE A 4 -17.60 -8.50 -0.06
N THR A 5 -17.73 -8.47 -1.38
CA THR A 5 -19.01 -8.36 -2.07
C THR A 5 -19.88 -9.60 -1.83
N LYS A 6 -21.12 -9.40 -1.40
CA LYS A 6 -22.10 -10.47 -1.19
C LYS A 6 -22.87 -10.84 -2.45
N ASP A 7 -22.90 -9.97 -3.43
CA ASP A 7 -23.67 -10.07 -4.66
C ASP A 7 -22.76 -9.80 -5.89
N THR A 8 -23.13 -10.36 -7.04
CA THR A 8 -22.56 -10.01 -8.34
C THR A 8 -23.28 -8.79 -8.89
N GLY A 9 -22.55 -7.82 -9.45
CA GLY A 9 -23.15 -6.61 -10.01
C GLY A 9 -22.14 -5.62 -10.53
N ILE A 10 -22.60 -4.36 -10.68
CA ILE A 10 -21.73 -3.24 -11.05
C ILE A 10 -21.52 -2.36 -9.83
N ILE A 11 -20.27 -2.32 -9.35
CA ILE A 11 -19.86 -1.36 -8.33
C ILE A 11 -19.51 -0.03 -9.00
N ARG A 12 -19.99 1.05 -8.41
CA ARG A 12 -19.79 2.42 -8.88
C ARG A 12 -19.26 3.29 -7.77
N LEU A 13 -18.29 4.12 -8.12
CA LEU A 13 -17.87 5.25 -7.30
C LEU A 13 -18.59 6.49 -7.82
N VAL A 14 -19.30 7.17 -6.96
CA VAL A 14 -20.15 8.32 -7.33
C VAL A 14 -19.80 9.48 -6.40
N PHE A 15 -19.66 10.66 -6.96
CA PHE A 15 -19.56 11.92 -6.23
C PHE A 15 -20.88 12.67 -6.29
N VAL A 16 -21.28 13.27 -5.18
CA VAL A 16 -22.46 14.13 -5.08
C VAL A 16 -22.00 15.47 -4.53
N GLY A 17 -21.94 16.47 -5.39
CA GLY A 17 -21.56 17.84 -5.05
C GLY A 17 -22.69 18.65 -4.41
N SER A 18 -22.48 19.96 -4.36
CA SER A 18 -23.42 20.90 -3.75
C SER A 18 -24.75 21.03 -4.50
N ASP A 19 -24.81 20.71 -5.78
CA ASP A 19 -26.00 20.67 -6.61
C ASP A 19 -26.91 19.45 -6.35
N GLY A 20 -26.37 18.46 -5.63
CA GLY A 20 -27.07 17.22 -5.30
C GLY A 20 -27.10 16.18 -6.44
N GLU A 21 -26.56 16.51 -7.60
CA GLU A 21 -26.56 15.61 -8.74
C GLU A 21 -25.41 14.60 -8.64
N PRO A 22 -25.69 13.28 -8.82
CA PRO A 22 -24.65 12.26 -8.71
C PRO A 22 -23.81 12.19 -10.01
N VAL A 23 -22.51 12.33 -9.89
CA VAL A 23 -21.53 12.15 -10.97
C VAL A 23 -20.81 10.82 -10.79
N GLU A 24 -20.91 9.93 -11.79
CA GLU A 24 -20.17 8.65 -11.78
C GLU A 24 -18.69 8.91 -12.08
N LEU A 25 -17.83 8.64 -11.11
CA LEU A 25 -16.37 8.79 -11.25
C LEU A 25 -15.70 7.53 -11.79
N HIS A 26 -16.19 6.37 -11.37
CA HIS A 26 -15.64 5.07 -11.77
C HIS A 26 -16.69 3.97 -11.67
N ARG A 27 -16.59 2.96 -12.52
CA ARG A 27 -17.42 1.75 -12.43
C ARG A 27 -16.65 0.50 -12.79
N ARG A 28 -17.04 -0.61 -12.17
CA ARG A 28 -16.46 -1.92 -12.45
C ARG A 28 -17.48 -3.04 -12.23
N LYS A 29 -17.42 -4.08 -13.06
CA LYS A 29 -18.14 -5.33 -12.79
C LYS A 29 -17.40 -6.08 -11.69
N ILE A 30 -18.13 -6.52 -10.66
CA ILE A 30 -17.62 -7.35 -9.58
C ILE A 30 -18.52 -8.58 -9.41
N ASN A 31 -17.96 -9.65 -8.88
CA ASN A 31 -18.67 -10.89 -8.61
C ASN A 31 -18.80 -11.10 -7.10
N LYS A 32 -19.74 -11.93 -6.69
CA LYS A 32 -19.85 -12.36 -5.30
C LYS A 32 -18.49 -12.91 -4.82
N GLY A 33 -18.02 -12.40 -3.72
CA GLY A 33 -16.72 -12.75 -3.13
C GLY A 33 -15.54 -11.88 -3.55
N ASP A 34 -15.73 -10.96 -4.49
CA ASP A 34 -14.68 -10.00 -4.88
C ASP A 34 -14.50 -8.95 -3.77
N PRO A 35 -13.26 -8.62 -3.40
CA PRO A 35 -12.97 -7.58 -2.43
C PRO A 35 -12.91 -6.19 -3.08
N TRP A 36 -13.35 -5.19 -2.34
CA TRP A 36 -13.17 -3.79 -2.69
C TRP A 36 -12.82 -2.94 -1.47
N LEU A 37 -12.18 -1.81 -1.70
CA LEU A 37 -11.87 -0.81 -0.69
C LEU A 37 -11.98 0.61 -1.25
N ILE A 38 -12.28 1.54 -0.35
CA ILE A 38 -12.15 2.98 -0.58
C ILE A 38 -11.39 3.60 0.60
N ALA A 39 -10.46 4.49 0.29
CA ALA A 39 -9.77 5.31 1.28
C ALA A 39 -9.70 6.77 0.81
N SER A 40 -9.68 7.67 1.77
CA SER A 40 -9.41 9.09 1.56
C SER A 40 -8.68 9.65 2.78
N ASN A 41 -7.86 10.66 2.57
CA ASN A 41 -7.30 11.50 3.61
C ASN A 41 -7.84 12.92 3.45
N SER A 42 -8.06 13.64 4.55
CA SER A 42 -8.35 15.06 4.42
C SER A 42 -7.04 15.84 4.24
N ASN A 43 -7.05 16.85 3.37
CA ASN A 43 -5.89 17.74 3.22
C ASN A 43 -5.48 18.36 4.54
N GLU A 44 -6.45 18.71 5.40
CA GLU A 44 -6.19 19.26 6.73
C GLU A 44 -5.35 18.29 7.61
N GLU A 45 -5.63 16.98 7.55
CA GLU A 45 -4.86 15.97 8.28
C GLU A 45 -3.43 15.83 7.70
N VAL A 46 -3.30 15.89 6.37
CA VAL A 46 -1.99 15.87 5.69
C VAL A 46 -1.17 17.10 6.08
N GLU A 47 -1.78 18.30 6.12
CA GLU A 47 -1.13 19.52 6.56
C GLU A 47 -0.66 19.44 8.01
N LYS A 48 -1.53 19.01 8.94
CA LYS A 48 -1.18 18.81 10.35
C LYS A 48 -0.01 17.84 10.51
N TRP A 49 -0.05 16.75 9.75
CA TRP A 49 1.03 15.78 9.74
C TRP A 49 2.33 16.39 9.22
N ALA A 50 2.30 17.15 8.13
CA ALA A 50 3.46 17.80 7.55
C ALA A 50 4.12 18.80 8.52
N HIS A 51 3.32 19.62 9.19
CA HIS A 51 3.81 20.52 10.23
C HIS A 51 4.49 19.76 11.37
N SER A 52 3.86 18.69 11.86
CA SER A 52 4.44 17.85 12.91
C SER A 52 5.74 17.17 12.48
N PHE A 53 5.81 16.72 11.23
CA PHE A 53 6.98 16.09 10.64
C PHE A 53 8.19 17.05 10.57
N PHE A 54 8.00 18.24 10.02
CA PHE A 54 9.09 19.22 9.92
C PHE A 54 9.53 19.78 11.28
N GLN A 55 8.59 20.09 12.18
CA GLN A 55 8.91 20.49 13.54
C GLN A 55 9.72 19.42 14.28
N ARG A 56 9.36 18.16 14.08
CA ARG A 56 10.11 17.05 14.65
C ARG A 56 11.52 16.94 14.07
N ALA A 57 11.66 17.11 12.75
CA ALA A 57 12.97 17.09 12.09
C ALA A 57 13.90 18.16 12.68
N ILE A 58 13.40 19.38 12.86
CA ILE A 58 14.15 20.48 13.47
C ILE A 58 14.52 20.16 14.92
N ARG A 59 13.54 19.76 15.74
CA ARG A 59 13.75 19.45 17.16
C ARG A 59 14.75 18.32 17.37
N GLU A 60 14.76 17.30 16.51
CA GLU A 60 15.66 16.15 16.60
C GLU A 60 16.95 16.36 15.79
N GLU A 61 17.12 17.53 15.16
CA GLU A 61 18.25 17.88 14.29
C GLU A 61 18.50 16.83 13.20
N ARG A 62 17.44 16.44 12.45
CA ARG A 62 17.48 15.39 11.42
C ARG A 62 17.06 15.92 10.07
N ASP A 63 17.73 15.45 9.04
CA ASP A 63 17.25 15.63 7.66
C ASP A 63 15.92 14.93 7.48
N ALA A 64 14.97 15.57 6.80
CA ALA A 64 13.63 15.05 6.57
C ALA A 64 13.55 14.32 5.23
N TYR A 65 13.11 13.07 5.23
CA TYR A 65 12.93 12.25 4.04
C TYR A 65 11.46 11.86 3.89
N LEU A 66 10.77 12.41 2.89
CA LEU A 66 9.39 12.06 2.53
C LEU A 66 9.39 10.92 1.52
N GLY A 67 8.61 9.87 1.79
CA GLY A 67 8.41 8.73 0.88
C GLY A 67 6.96 8.55 0.47
N LEU A 68 6.66 8.57 -0.84
CA LEU A 68 5.33 8.39 -1.43
C LEU A 68 5.41 7.62 -2.75
N LYS A 69 4.26 7.28 -3.34
CA LYS A 69 4.12 6.60 -4.64
C LYS A 69 3.38 7.44 -5.68
N ASP A 70 3.69 8.69 -5.80
CA ASP A 70 3.02 9.64 -6.69
C ASP A 70 3.10 9.29 -8.17
N THR A 71 4.11 8.54 -8.61
CA THR A 71 4.21 8.06 -10.00
C THR A 71 3.19 6.97 -10.36
N VAL A 72 2.60 6.33 -9.36
CA VAL A 72 1.68 5.21 -9.53
C VAL A 72 0.25 5.59 -9.16
N ILE A 73 0.09 6.36 -8.11
CA ILE A 73 -1.19 6.87 -7.62
C ILE A 73 -1.15 8.40 -7.52
N PRO A 74 -1.00 9.08 -8.67
CA PRO A 74 -0.78 10.53 -8.70
C PRO A 74 -1.95 11.32 -8.07
N GLY A 75 -3.17 10.85 -8.23
CA GLY A 75 -4.36 11.49 -7.65
C GLY A 75 -4.52 11.29 -6.14
N TYR A 76 -3.70 10.45 -5.53
CA TYR A 76 -3.70 10.22 -4.08
C TYR A 76 -2.37 10.67 -3.43
N ASP A 77 -1.28 10.00 -3.72
CA ASP A 77 0.04 10.33 -3.17
C ASP A 77 0.63 11.62 -3.77
N GLY A 78 0.29 11.93 -5.04
CA GLY A 78 0.74 13.17 -5.68
C GLY A 78 0.18 14.41 -4.99
N VAL A 79 -1.10 14.37 -4.60
CA VAL A 79 -1.74 15.45 -3.83
C VAL A 79 -1.09 15.59 -2.46
N MET A 80 -0.85 14.48 -1.77
CA MET A 80 -0.15 14.52 -0.47
C MET A 80 1.26 15.08 -0.60
N ARG A 81 1.99 14.73 -1.67
CA ARG A 81 3.30 15.29 -1.96
C ARG A 81 3.24 16.81 -2.14
N GLU A 82 2.35 17.30 -2.99
CA GLU A 82 2.20 18.73 -3.25
C GLU A 82 1.87 19.51 -1.98
N THR A 83 0.97 18.99 -1.14
CA THR A 83 0.61 19.59 0.14
C THR A 83 1.83 19.70 1.06
N VAL A 84 2.59 18.62 1.23
CA VAL A 84 3.78 18.60 2.09
C VAL A 84 4.88 19.52 1.54
N GLU A 85 5.09 19.53 0.23
CA GLU A 85 6.07 20.40 -0.45
C GLU A 85 5.73 21.88 -0.26
N ASN A 86 4.47 22.27 -0.44
CA ASN A 86 3.98 23.64 -0.24
C ASN A 86 4.21 24.12 1.20
N ILE A 87 3.95 23.26 2.18
CA ILE A 87 4.18 23.55 3.60
C ILE A 87 5.68 23.72 3.88
N TYR A 88 6.52 22.85 3.33
CA TYR A 88 7.97 23.01 3.46
C TYR A 88 8.44 24.34 2.91
N GLN A 89 8.09 24.66 1.65
CA GLN A 89 8.55 25.88 0.98
C GLN A 89 8.06 27.14 1.70
N SER A 90 6.81 27.14 2.20
CA SER A 90 6.18 28.32 2.79
C SER A 90 6.59 28.56 4.26
N HIS A 91 6.84 27.48 5.03
CA HIS A 91 6.97 27.59 6.48
C HIS A 91 8.31 27.10 7.05
N TYR A 92 8.98 26.14 6.41
CA TYR A 92 10.12 25.46 7.04
C TYR A 92 11.45 25.61 6.32
N LYS A 93 11.47 25.97 5.03
CA LYS A 93 12.69 26.05 4.23
C LYS A 93 13.76 26.92 4.86
N ALA A 94 13.40 28.16 5.23
CA ALA A 94 14.34 29.11 5.82
C ALA A 94 14.87 28.62 7.17
N GLU A 95 14.05 27.94 7.97
CA GLU A 95 14.46 27.38 9.24
C GLU A 95 15.40 26.18 9.06
N PHE A 96 15.10 25.30 8.11
CA PHE A 96 15.97 24.17 7.74
C PHE A 96 17.36 24.66 7.27
N GLU A 97 17.37 25.66 6.39
CA GLU A 97 18.62 26.26 5.90
C GLU A 97 19.44 26.87 7.05
N LYS A 98 18.79 27.59 7.98
CA LYS A 98 19.44 28.21 9.15
C LYS A 98 20.11 27.20 10.07
N VAL A 99 19.51 26.01 10.25
CA VAL A 99 20.04 24.95 11.15
C VAL A 99 20.84 23.88 10.38
N GLY A 100 21.04 24.06 9.05
CA GLY A 100 21.84 23.15 8.23
C GLY A 100 21.19 21.79 7.98
N LEU A 101 19.85 21.72 8.01
CA LEU A 101 19.08 20.52 7.70
C LEU A 101 18.61 20.51 6.24
N LYS A 102 18.27 19.33 5.72
CA LYS A 102 17.80 19.13 4.36
C LYS A 102 16.46 18.42 4.34
N TYR A 103 15.64 18.79 3.36
CA TYR A 103 14.42 18.04 3.01
C TYR A 103 14.64 17.29 1.69
N HIS A 104 14.23 16.04 1.67
CA HIS A 104 14.34 15.15 0.52
C HIS A 104 12.98 14.49 0.26
N TYR A 105 12.60 14.42 -1.00
CA TYR A 105 11.52 13.57 -1.48
C TYR A 105 12.10 12.40 -2.27
N GLU A 106 11.60 11.21 -2.03
CA GLU A 106 11.97 9.98 -2.76
C GLU A 106 10.73 9.11 -2.94
N LEU A 107 10.70 8.32 -4.01
CA LEU A 107 9.73 7.23 -4.10
C LEU A 107 9.95 6.27 -2.94
N ILE A 108 8.87 5.71 -2.39
CA ILE A 108 8.93 4.88 -1.18
C ILE A 108 9.83 3.65 -1.32
N ASP A 109 9.90 3.05 -2.50
CA ASP A 109 10.80 1.94 -2.83
C ASP A 109 12.27 2.40 -2.86
N ALA A 110 12.57 3.56 -3.43
CA ALA A 110 13.91 4.15 -3.39
C ALA A 110 14.32 4.50 -1.95
N GLN A 111 13.38 5.02 -1.14
CA GLN A 111 13.60 5.29 0.27
C GLN A 111 13.92 4.02 1.05
N ALA A 112 13.18 2.93 0.82
CA ALA A 112 13.44 1.64 1.44
C ALA A 112 14.81 1.08 1.03
N ALA A 113 15.17 1.17 -0.25
CA ALA A 113 16.48 0.77 -0.76
C ALA A 113 17.62 1.58 -0.12
N ARG A 114 17.45 2.90 0.05
CA ARG A 114 18.41 3.78 0.73
C ARG A 114 18.60 3.38 2.19
N ILE A 115 17.51 3.09 2.92
CA ILE A 115 17.57 2.66 4.32
C ILE A 115 18.40 1.38 4.46
N VAL A 116 18.29 0.45 3.51
CA VAL A 116 19.02 -0.82 3.54
C VAL A 116 20.47 -0.68 3.10
N ALA A 117 20.70 0.02 1.98
CA ALA A 117 22.01 0.05 1.33
C ALA A 117 22.97 1.10 1.91
N ASN A 118 22.45 2.29 2.23
CA ASN A 118 23.27 3.42 2.70
C ASN A 118 22.42 4.40 3.53
N PRO A 119 22.01 4.03 4.75
CA PRO A 119 21.17 4.89 5.58
C PRO A 119 21.92 6.17 5.97
N PRO A 120 21.34 7.35 5.74
CA PRO A 120 21.87 8.60 6.25
C PRO A 120 21.96 8.58 7.79
N GLN A 121 23.04 9.15 8.35
CA GLN A 121 23.26 9.14 9.80
C GLN A 121 22.20 9.90 10.58
N ARG A 122 21.64 10.96 9.98
CA ARG A 122 20.70 11.89 10.61
C ARG A 122 19.42 12.00 9.79
N ALA A 123 18.69 10.89 9.62
CA ALA A 123 17.44 10.89 8.87
C ALA A 123 16.20 10.78 9.77
N LEU A 124 15.17 11.57 9.47
CA LEU A 124 13.80 11.38 9.90
C LEU A 124 12.99 10.94 8.68
N TRP A 125 12.50 9.71 8.71
CA TRP A 125 11.71 9.13 7.63
C TRP A 125 10.24 9.44 7.84
N GLY A 126 9.60 10.04 6.85
CA GLY A 126 8.19 10.42 6.86
C GLY A 126 7.42 9.76 5.74
N VAL A 127 6.30 9.14 6.09
CA VAL A 127 5.31 8.60 5.17
C VAL A 127 3.94 8.97 5.75
N PRO A 128 3.15 9.80 5.08
CA PRO A 128 1.84 10.22 5.58
C PRO A 128 0.86 9.06 5.73
N GLU A 129 1.01 8.04 4.90
CA GLU A 129 0.18 6.85 4.91
C GLU A 129 0.59 5.90 6.05
N ASN A 130 -0.37 5.58 6.93
CA ASN A 130 -0.11 4.84 8.17
C ASN A 130 0.43 3.42 7.95
N THR A 131 -0.03 2.74 6.92
CA THR A 131 0.36 1.35 6.64
C THR A 131 1.81 1.25 6.23
N THR A 132 2.21 2.06 5.27
CA THR A 132 3.57 2.11 4.72
C THR A 132 4.55 2.64 5.76
N GLY A 133 4.16 3.67 6.52
CA GLY A 133 4.98 4.21 7.60
C GLY A 133 5.27 3.20 8.72
N ARG A 134 4.33 2.31 9.04
CA ARG A 134 4.58 1.22 10.01
C ARG A 134 5.59 0.20 9.51
N LYS A 135 5.61 -0.11 8.21
CA LYS A 135 6.58 -1.03 7.61
C LYS A 135 7.97 -0.41 7.66
N LEU A 136 8.08 0.84 7.22
CA LEU A 136 9.35 1.56 7.24
C LEU A 136 9.94 1.66 8.66
N TYR A 137 9.12 1.96 9.65
CA TYR A 137 9.53 1.97 11.05
C TYR A 137 10.12 0.62 11.51
N LYS A 138 9.44 -0.48 11.16
CA LYS A 138 9.92 -1.83 11.51
C LYS A 138 11.18 -2.22 10.77
N LEU A 139 11.31 -1.83 9.48
CA LEU A 139 12.52 -2.01 8.70
C LEU A 139 13.71 -1.31 9.38
N VAL A 140 13.58 -0.02 9.66
CA VAL A 140 14.64 0.77 10.31
C VAL A 140 15.01 0.17 11.67
N ARG A 141 14.02 -0.27 12.47
CA ARG A 141 14.25 -0.89 13.75
C ARG A 141 14.97 -2.23 13.63
N ALA A 142 14.53 -3.09 12.69
CA ALA A 142 15.16 -4.39 12.46
C ALA A 142 16.63 -4.23 12.00
N LEU A 143 16.90 -3.32 11.08
CA LEU A 143 18.27 -3.04 10.62
C LEU A 143 19.17 -2.52 11.72
N LYS A 144 18.66 -1.71 12.64
CA LYS A 144 19.42 -1.26 13.82
C LYS A 144 19.72 -2.38 14.79
N GLU A 145 18.80 -3.33 14.95
CA GLU A 145 18.93 -4.45 15.89
C GLU A 145 19.79 -5.59 15.31
N PHE A 146 19.65 -5.91 14.03
CA PHE A 146 20.20 -7.11 13.41
C PHE A 146 21.21 -6.84 12.28
N GLY A 147 21.35 -5.59 11.85
CA GLY A 147 22.22 -5.21 10.73
C GLY A 147 21.64 -5.51 9.34
N ILE A 148 22.49 -5.39 8.31
CA ILE A 148 22.11 -5.64 6.92
C ILE A 148 22.09 -7.14 6.67
N PRO A 149 21.04 -7.70 6.00
CA PRO A 149 20.96 -9.14 5.69
C PRO A 149 22.14 -9.63 4.85
N ASP A 150 22.56 -10.85 5.09
CA ASP A 150 23.57 -11.50 4.26
C ASP A 150 23.03 -11.70 2.83
N ARG A 151 23.67 -11.08 1.86
CA ARG A 151 23.29 -11.12 0.43
C ARG A 151 23.43 -12.49 -0.24
N ARG A 152 23.99 -13.48 0.45
CA ARG A 152 24.13 -14.85 -0.07
C ARG A 152 22.82 -15.60 -0.17
N HIS A 153 21.75 -15.11 0.47
CA HIS A 153 20.43 -15.73 0.40
C HIS A 153 19.66 -15.25 -0.83
N SER A 154 19.09 -16.20 -1.58
CA SER A 154 18.23 -15.91 -2.72
C SER A 154 16.83 -15.56 -2.26
N VAL A 155 16.45 -14.29 -2.38
CA VAL A 155 15.11 -13.78 -2.09
C VAL A 155 14.45 -13.34 -3.39
N SER A 156 13.21 -13.76 -3.60
CA SER A 156 12.37 -13.30 -4.71
C SER A 156 11.11 -12.64 -4.16
N ILE A 157 10.74 -11.51 -4.74
CA ILE A 157 9.48 -10.82 -4.43
C ILE A 157 8.54 -11.03 -5.60
N SER A 158 7.35 -11.60 -5.33
CA SER A 158 6.27 -11.70 -6.30
C SER A 158 5.19 -10.69 -5.96
N ARG A 159 4.82 -9.88 -6.94
CA ARG A 159 3.79 -8.85 -6.81
C ARG A 159 2.60 -9.20 -7.67
N MET A 160 1.40 -9.02 -7.14
CA MET A 160 0.19 -9.06 -7.91
C MET A 160 -0.03 -7.68 -8.55
N SER A 161 0.01 -7.61 -9.87
CA SER A 161 -0.59 -6.48 -10.57
C SER A 161 -2.10 -6.72 -10.64
N ALA A 162 -2.88 -5.83 -10.11
CA ALA A 162 -4.33 -5.93 -10.19
C ALA A 162 -4.76 -5.86 -11.67
N GLY A 163 -5.37 -6.93 -12.13
CA GLY A 163 -5.58 -7.28 -13.51
C GLY A 163 -6.15 -6.23 -14.44
N GLY A 164 -5.75 -6.35 -15.71
CA GLY A 164 -6.46 -5.77 -16.84
C GLY A 164 -6.04 -4.37 -17.24
N GLY A 165 -4.75 -4.08 -17.35
CA GLY A 165 -4.22 -2.83 -17.93
C GLY A 165 -4.09 -1.66 -16.97
N ASP A 166 -4.69 -1.76 -15.80
CA ASP A 166 -4.54 -0.82 -14.70
C ASP A 166 -3.56 -1.42 -13.69
N GLN A 167 -2.38 -0.84 -13.52
CA GLN A 167 -1.27 -1.43 -12.74
C GLN A 167 -1.64 -1.78 -11.29
N TYR A 168 -2.73 -1.20 -10.76
CA TYR A 168 -3.13 -1.37 -9.37
C TYR A 168 -4.62 -1.69 -9.21
N GLY A 169 -5.39 -1.76 -10.32
CA GLY A 169 -6.86 -1.86 -10.24
C GLY A 169 -7.47 -0.75 -9.41
N SER A 170 -6.75 0.38 -9.29
CA SER A 170 -7.14 1.50 -8.45
C SER A 170 -7.55 2.70 -9.29
N PHE A 171 -8.66 3.29 -8.92
CA PHE A 171 -9.04 4.63 -9.34
C PHE A 171 -8.59 5.61 -8.24
N ASN A 172 -7.92 6.69 -8.60
CA ASN A 172 -7.46 7.69 -7.65
C ASN A 172 -7.53 9.10 -8.24
N MET A 173 -8.00 10.06 -7.44
CA MET A 173 -8.08 11.47 -7.82
C MET A 173 -8.22 12.37 -6.59
N PRO A 174 -7.87 13.68 -6.67
CA PRO A 174 -8.34 14.67 -5.72
C PRO A 174 -9.82 15.01 -5.98
N VAL A 175 -10.55 15.36 -4.94
CA VAL A 175 -11.92 15.86 -5.04
C VAL A 175 -11.91 17.31 -5.51
N GLU A 176 -12.75 17.67 -6.48
CA GLU A 176 -12.74 19.01 -7.09
C GLU A 176 -13.55 20.05 -6.31
N GLU A 177 -14.53 19.61 -5.51
CA GLU A 177 -15.36 20.47 -4.63
C GLU A 177 -15.81 19.69 -3.39
N ASP A 178 -16.39 20.39 -2.41
CA ASP A 178 -16.97 19.75 -1.21
C ASP A 178 -18.19 18.92 -1.59
N GLY A 179 -18.32 17.71 -1.00
CA GLY A 179 -19.44 16.84 -1.30
C GLY A 179 -19.38 15.50 -0.60
N ILE A 180 -20.04 14.50 -1.18
CA ILE A 180 -20.14 13.15 -0.63
C ILE A 180 -19.65 12.15 -1.69
N ILE A 181 -18.67 11.33 -1.32
CA ILE A 181 -18.31 10.16 -2.11
C ILE A 181 -19.18 8.98 -1.67
N LYS A 182 -19.78 8.30 -2.64
CA LYS A 182 -20.60 7.10 -2.42
C LYS A 182 -20.08 5.93 -3.21
N VAL A 183 -20.14 4.75 -2.59
CA VAL A 183 -19.95 3.46 -3.27
C VAL A 183 -21.30 2.80 -3.41
N LEU A 184 -21.70 2.51 -4.64
CA LEU A 184 -22.98 1.89 -4.97
C LEU A 184 -22.76 0.52 -5.61
N LEU A 185 -23.51 -0.50 -5.22
CA LEU A 185 -23.60 -1.78 -5.91
C LEU A 185 -25.01 -1.95 -6.47
N ASP A 186 -25.15 -2.03 -7.79
CA ASP A 186 -26.43 -2.04 -8.52
C ASP A 186 -27.41 -0.97 -8.01
N GLY A 187 -26.91 0.25 -7.81
CA GLY A 187 -27.66 1.39 -7.33
C GLY A 187 -27.93 1.43 -5.83
N LYS A 188 -27.57 0.38 -5.07
CA LYS A 188 -27.71 0.37 -3.61
C LYS A 188 -26.44 0.91 -2.95
N GLU A 189 -26.60 1.89 -2.08
CA GLU A 189 -25.50 2.47 -1.31
C GLU A 189 -24.86 1.42 -0.38
N LYS A 190 -23.54 1.28 -0.49
CA LYS A 190 -22.72 0.41 0.36
C LYS A 190 -21.89 1.24 1.33
N HIS A 191 -21.45 2.42 0.90
CA HIS A 191 -20.67 3.33 1.72
C HIS A 191 -20.88 4.76 1.25
N ALA A 192 -20.86 5.71 2.20
CA ALA A 192 -20.84 7.14 1.92
C ALA A 192 -19.89 7.85 2.88
N ARG A 193 -19.24 8.89 2.41
CA ARG A 193 -18.32 9.71 3.20
C ARG A 193 -18.28 11.14 2.69
N ASP A 194 -18.34 12.09 3.63
CA ASP A 194 -18.08 13.50 3.35
C ASP A 194 -16.61 13.70 2.97
N VAL A 195 -16.39 14.50 1.94
CA VAL A 195 -15.07 14.88 1.44
C VAL A 195 -15.05 16.38 1.13
N LYS A 196 -13.87 16.96 1.25
CA LYS A 196 -13.63 18.38 0.94
C LYS A 196 -12.85 18.52 -0.34
N LYS A 197 -12.96 19.68 -0.97
CA LYS A 197 -12.14 20.04 -2.13
C LYS A 197 -10.65 19.79 -1.85
N GLY A 198 -10.01 19.06 -2.75
CA GLY A 198 -8.61 18.70 -2.67
C GLY A 198 -8.32 17.43 -1.89
N ASP A 199 -9.28 16.83 -1.18
CA ASP A 199 -9.06 15.56 -0.48
C ASP A 199 -8.70 14.46 -1.49
N PRO A 200 -7.59 13.75 -1.33
CA PRO A 200 -7.25 12.62 -2.18
C PRO A 200 -8.13 11.40 -1.85
N ILE A 201 -8.64 10.76 -2.88
CA ILE A 201 -9.39 9.50 -2.78
C ILE A 201 -8.72 8.39 -3.59
N ILE A 202 -8.82 7.17 -3.10
CA ILE A 202 -8.44 5.96 -3.83
C ILE A 202 -9.53 4.89 -3.66
N PHE A 203 -9.90 4.27 -4.78
CA PHE A 203 -10.84 3.15 -4.82
C PHE A 203 -10.19 1.95 -5.51
N MET A 204 -10.32 0.77 -4.93
CA MET A 204 -9.74 -0.47 -5.45
C MET A 204 -10.79 -1.60 -5.41
N ALA A 205 -10.79 -2.43 -6.43
CA ALA A 205 -11.56 -3.67 -6.46
C ALA A 205 -10.80 -4.75 -7.23
N ASN A 206 -10.69 -5.95 -6.68
CA ASN A 206 -10.00 -7.08 -7.30
C ASN A 206 -10.97 -8.23 -7.55
N GLN A 207 -10.74 -8.96 -8.64
CA GLN A 207 -11.47 -10.18 -8.93
C GLN A 207 -10.86 -11.35 -8.17
N ARG A 208 -11.69 -12.11 -7.46
CA ARG A 208 -11.26 -13.29 -6.71
C ARG A 208 -10.54 -14.32 -7.58
N GLU A 209 -10.97 -14.50 -8.82
CA GLU A 209 -10.31 -15.42 -9.75
C GLU A 209 -8.90 -14.94 -10.13
N ALA A 210 -8.71 -13.64 -10.37
CA ALA A 210 -7.37 -13.09 -10.61
C ALA A 210 -6.43 -13.28 -9.41
N ILE A 211 -6.97 -13.23 -8.19
CA ILE A 211 -6.23 -13.55 -6.97
C ILE A 211 -5.79 -15.02 -6.97
N LYS A 212 -6.69 -15.94 -7.32
CA LYS A 212 -6.38 -17.39 -7.39
C LYS A 212 -5.34 -17.70 -8.47
N ASP A 213 -5.45 -17.07 -9.64
CA ASP A 213 -4.48 -17.24 -10.72
C ASP A 213 -3.08 -16.80 -10.28
N TRP A 214 -2.98 -15.64 -9.64
CA TRP A 214 -1.71 -15.15 -9.09
C TRP A 214 -1.14 -16.11 -8.04
N VAL A 215 -1.97 -16.57 -7.09
CA VAL A 215 -1.55 -17.53 -6.05
C VAL A 215 -1.07 -18.83 -6.68
N SER A 216 -1.76 -19.35 -7.70
CA SER A 216 -1.35 -20.55 -8.44
C SER A 216 0.03 -20.38 -9.09
N GLN A 217 0.28 -19.23 -9.73
CA GLN A 217 1.58 -18.90 -10.29
C GLN A 217 2.67 -18.87 -9.22
N VAL A 218 2.41 -18.23 -8.08
CA VAL A 218 3.36 -18.17 -6.94
C VAL A 218 3.74 -19.58 -6.46
N PHE A 219 2.77 -20.48 -6.29
CA PHE A 219 3.04 -21.87 -5.88
C PHE A 219 3.87 -22.61 -6.91
N ARG A 220 3.56 -22.48 -8.21
CA ARG A 220 4.30 -23.13 -9.30
C ARG A 220 5.72 -22.61 -9.42
N ASP A 221 5.91 -21.30 -9.33
CA ASP A 221 7.23 -20.68 -9.38
C ASP A 221 8.09 -21.06 -8.17
N ALA A 222 7.48 -21.15 -6.99
CA ALA A 222 8.15 -21.58 -5.78
C ALA A 222 8.62 -23.04 -5.90
N ALA A 223 7.74 -23.95 -6.33
CA ALA A 223 8.08 -25.36 -6.54
C ALA A 223 9.18 -25.55 -7.59
N LYS A 224 9.09 -24.83 -8.73
CA LYS A 224 10.11 -24.88 -9.79
C LYS A 224 11.50 -24.47 -9.31
N ASN A 225 11.58 -23.58 -8.34
CA ASN A 225 12.83 -23.00 -7.86
C ASN A 225 13.23 -23.51 -6.46
N ASP A 226 12.54 -24.53 -5.94
CA ASP A 226 12.75 -25.08 -4.59
C ASP A 226 12.76 -24.00 -3.51
N LYS A 227 11.67 -23.20 -3.46
CA LYS A 227 11.53 -22.06 -2.56
C LYS A 227 10.37 -22.22 -1.60
N GLU A 228 10.57 -21.79 -0.37
CA GLU A 228 9.48 -21.58 0.60
C GLU A 228 8.73 -20.28 0.31
N ILE A 229 7.44 -20.20 0.68
CA ILE A 229 6.59 -19.04 0.41
C ILE A 229 6.20 -18.35 1.72
N TYR A 230 6.32 -17.03 1.75
CA TYR A 230 5.95 -16.19 2.89
C TYR A 230 4.99 -15.10 2.45
N PHE A 231 3.67 -15.37 2.45
CA PHE A 231 2.66 -14.38 2.06
C PHE A 231 2.52 -13.26 3.10
N GLY A 232 2.56 -12.00 2.67
CA GLY A 232 2.37 -10.82 3.50
C GLY A 232 0.96 -10.26 3.37
N LEU A 233 0.06 -10.50 4.34
CA LEU A 233 -1.34 -10.07 4.33
C LEU A 233 -1.75 -9.42 5.66
N LYS A 234 -2.64 -8.40 5.61
CA LYS A 234 -3.17 -7.66 6.77
C LYS A 234 -4.55 -8.15 7.21
N ARG A 235 -4.86 -9.41 7.04
CA ARG A 235 -6.18 -10.01 7.29
C ARG A 235 -6.84 -9.63 8.62
N GLU A 236 -6.06 -9.26 9.63
CA GLU A 236 -6.61 -8.91 10.95
C GLU A 236 -7.28 -7.52 10.97
N TYR A 237 -7.07 -6.70 9.95
CA TYR A 237 -7.56 -5.33 9.87
C TYR A 237 -8.34 -5.03 8.58
N MET A 238 -8.26 -5.93 7.60
CA MET A 238 -8.83 -5.70 6.28
C MET A 238 -9.51 -6.99 5.77
N GLU A 239 -10.83 -6.95 5.68
CA GLU A 239 -11.61 -8.02 5.02
C GLU A 239 -11.16 -8.23 3.57
N TYR A 240 -10.68 -7.17 2.93
CA TYR A 240 -10.07 -7.21 1.62
C TYR A 240 -8.93 -8.25 1.54
N ASP A 241 -8.07 -8.31 2.54
CA ASP A 241 -6.95 -9.26 2.60
C ASP A 241 -7.39 -10.69 2.98
N ASP A 242 -8.56 -10.87 3.59
CA ASP A 242 -9.10 -12.18 3.90
C ASP A 242 -9.42 -13.00 2.64
N VAL A 243 -9.81 -12.34 1.54
CA VAL A 243 -10.04 -12.99 0.25
C VAL A 243 -8.75 -13.61 -0.28
N PHE A 244 -7.61 -12.95 -0.08
CA PHE A 244 -6.30 -13.51 -0.46
C PHE A 244 -5.93 -14.70 0.41
N SER A 245 -6.17 -14.63 1.72
CA SER A 245 -5.92 -15.75 2.63
C SER A 245 -6.78 -16.97 2.28
N THR A 246 -8.05 -16.75 1.98
CA THR A 246 -8.97 -17.81 1.54
C THR A 246 -8.54 -18.36 0.18
N GLY A 247 -8.22 -17.51 -0.78
CA GLY A 247 -7.73 -17.90 -2.11
C GLY A 247 -6.46 -18.74 -2.06
N ILE A 248 -5.52 -18.43 -1.16
CA ILE A 248 -4.30 -19.23 -0.96
C ILE A 248 -4.64 -20.66 -0.55
N ASN A 249 -5.55 -20.85 0.41
CA ASN A 249 -5.94 -22.18 0.88
C ASN A 249 -6.74 -22.95 -0.18
N GLU A 250 -7.65 -22.29 -0.90
CA GLU A 250 -8.42 -22.89 -2.00
C GLU A 250 -7.49 -23.35 -3.13
N VAL A 251 -6.57 -22.50 -3.58
CA VAL A 251 -5.62 -22.86 -4.65
C VAL A 251 -4.69 -23.98 -4.22
N ARG A 252 -4.22 -23.95 -2.97
CA ARG A 252 -3.41 -25.06 -2.44
C ARG A 252 -4.17 -26.38 -2.55
N GLN A 253 -5.46 -26.41 -2.17
CA GLN A 253 -6.26 -27.63 -2.24
C GLN A 253 -6.46 -28.10 -3.69
N ILE A 254 -6.78 -27.18 -4.61
CA ILE A 254 -6.91 -27.50 -6.05
C ILE A 254 -5.62 -28.11 -6.59
N LEU A 255 -4.47 -27.53 -6.25
CA LEU A 255 -3.18 -28.04 -6.70
C LEU A 255 -2.87 -29.44 -6.15
N VAL A 256 -3.26 -29.72 -4.90
CA VAL A 256 -3.10 -31.06 -4.31
C VAL A 256 -4.03 -32.07 -5.00
N ASP A 257 -5.27 -31.68 -5.29
CA ASP A 257 -6.25 -32.53 -6.01
C ASP A 257 -5.77 -32.85 -7.44
N ASP A 258 -5.03 -31.93 -8.05
CA ASP A 258 -4.34 -32.09 -9.36
C ASP A 258 -3.00 -32.86 -9.27
N ASN A 259 -2.71 -33.53 -8.16
CA ASN A 259 -1.46 -34.24 -7.87
C ASN A 259 -0.18 -33.36 -7.91
N PHE A 260 -0.33 -32.03 -7.78
CA PHE A 260 0.81 -31.13 -7.58
C PHE A 260 1.14 -31.05 -6.10
N GLN A 261 2.43 -31.11 -5.77
CA GLN A 261 2.90 -30.99 -4.40
C GLN A 261 3.32 -29.54 -4.12
N PRO A 262 2.42 -28.71 -3.54
CA PRO A 262 2.77 -27.32 -3.28
C PRO A 262 3.85 -27.22 -2.21
N PRO A 263 4.82 -26.29 -2.36
CA PRO A 263 5.83 -26.06 -1.35
C PRO A 263 5.25 -25.55 -0.03
N SER A 264 6.05 -25.60 1.03
CA SER A 264 5.66 -25.05 2.32
C SER A 264 5.39 -23.54 2.21
N PHE A 265 4.37 -23.06 2.92
CA PHE A 265 4.08 -21.64 2.96
C PHE A 265 3.66 -21.16 4.34
N MET A 266 3.79 -19.86 4.56
CA MET A 266 3.33 -19.17 5.75
C MET A 266 2.60 -17.88 5.36
N ILE A 267 1.48 -17.61 6.02
CA ILE A 267 0.77 -16.33 5.91
C ILE A 267 1.13 -15.50 7.15
N MET A 268 1.66 -14.31 6.94
CA MET A 268 2.09 -13.42 8.01
C MET A 268 1.75 -11.97 7.69
N ARG A 269 1.83 -11.10 8.69
CA ARG A 269 1.71 -9.65 8.44
C ARG A 269 2.87 -9.16 7.58
N PRO A 270 2.66 -8.21 6.65
CA PRO A 270 3.75 -7.67 5.81
C PRO A 270 4.96 -7.18 6.62
N SER A 271 4.71 -6.57 7.78
CA SER A 271 5.78 -6.14 8.68
C SER A 271 6.55 -7.30 9.35
N SER A 272 5.92 -8.45 9.55
CA SER A 272 6.60 -9.67 10.06
C SER A 272 7.35 -10.36 8.93
N GLN A 273 6.81 -10.33 7.71
CA GLN A 273 7.48 -10.78 6.49
C GLN A 273 8.79 -10.01 6.29
N LEU A 274 8.74 -8.68 6.35
CA LEU A 274 9.93 -7.84 6.23
C LEU A 274 10.94 -8.10 7.36
N LYS A 275 10.46 -8.26 8.60
CA LYS A 275 11.34 -8.63 9.72
C LYS A 275 12.04 -9.95 9.42
N LYS A 276 11.32 -11.00 8.99
CA LYS A 276 11.89 -12.31 8.68
C LYS A 276 12.95 -12.25 7.58
N MET A 277 12.73 -11.44 6.53
CA MET A 277 13.72 -11.22 5.46
C MET A 277 15.06 -10.69 5.99
N ILE A 278 15.04 -9.94 7.09
CA ILE A 278 16.24 -9.32 7.67
C ILE A 278 16.86 -10.19 8.74
N THR A 279 16.05 -10.73 9.67
CA THR A 279 16.54 -11.36 10.90
C THR A 279 16.75 -12.86 10.78
N ASP A 280 16.00 -13.52 9.93
CA ASP A 280 16.03 -14.98 9.75
C ASP A 280 15.59 -15.31 8.30
N PRO A 281 16.36 -14.85 7.28
CA PRO A 281 16.04 -15.15 5.90
C PRO A 281 16.21 -16.65 5.64
N PRO A 282 15.21 -17.32 5.02
CA PRO A 282 15.38 -18.70 4.57
C PRO A 282 16.50 -18.75 3.52
N ARG A 283 17.12 -19.91 3.34
CA ARG A 283 18.13 -20.09 2.29
C ARG A 283 17.62 -19.74 0.90
N SER A 284 16.31 -19.99 0.67
CA SER A 284 15.61 -19.64 -0.56
C SER A 284 14.15 -19.36 -0.22
N GLY A 285 13.66 -18.16 -0.51
CA GLY A 285 12.29 -17.75 -0.19
C GLY A 285 11.65 -16.87 -1.26
N ILE A 286 10.33 -17.01 -1.44
CA ILE A 286 9.50 -16.07 -2.17
C ILE A 286 8.64 -15.32 -1.17
N TYR A 287 8.58 -14.00 -1.31
CA TYR A 287 7.82 -13.10 -0.44
C TYR A 287 6.70 -12.40 -1.23
N PRO A 288 5.59 -13.11 -1.50
CA PRO A 288 4.46 -12.51 -2.21
C PRO A 288 3.76 -11.46 -1.35
N SER A 289 3.42 -10.33 -1.93
CA SER A 289 2.62 -9.30 -1.29
C SER A 289 1.73 -8.59 -2.29
N LEU A 290 0.72 -7.89 -1.80
CA LEU A 290 -0.07 -6.98 -2.63
C LEU A 290 0.80 -5.85 -3.16
N ASN A 291 0.45 -5.32 -4.33
CA ASN A 291 1.33 -4.39 -5.04
C ASN A 291 1.69 -3.13 -4.24
N LEU A 292 0.72 -2.52 -3.55
CA LEU A 292 0.99 -1.38 -2.66
C LEU A 292 1.87 -1.74 -1.46
N ASP A 293 1.94 -3.01 -1.11
CA ASP A 293 2.71 -3.52 0.02
C ASP A 293 4.07 -4.12 -0.36
N GLY A 294 4.24 -4.49 -1.63
CA GLY A 294 5.41 -5.19 -2.14
C GLY A 294 6.58 -4.30 -2.54
N ASP A 295 6.39 -2.98 -2.52
CA ASP A 295 7.41 -2.04 -2.96
C ASP A 295 8.34 -1.57 -1.83
N ILE A 296 8.12 -2.06 -0.62
CA ILE A 296 9.01 -1.88 0.52
C ILE A 296 9.62 -3.25 0.85
#